data_0b7f04f2835ff9fa80b9214319f9f46c
#
_entry.id   0b7f04f2835ff9fa80b9214319f9f46c
#
_cell.length_a   1.000
_cell.length_b   1.000
_cell.length_c   1.000
_cell.angle_alpha   90.00
_cell.angle_beta   90.00
_cell.angle_gamma   90.00
#
_symmetry.space_group_name_H-M   'P 1'
#
loop_
_entity.id
_entity.type
_entity.pdbx_description
1 polymer ?
#
loop_
_entity_poly.entity_id
_entity_poly.type
_entity_poly.pdbx_seq_one_letter_code
_entity_poly.pdbx_strand_id
1 'polypeptide(L)'
;MSVTTAMIVYASLTGNTEECTTIIEEALENLGVDVETVDCMQAEPEDFLDMDICLVGTYTYGNDANLPDEIVDFYEELAEIDLTGKVFGTYGSGDTFYDKFCQSVDDFTERFKEIGAIEGAESVKVDLDPGEEDIENLNNFAKKLVEKAADL
;
A
#
# COMPACT_ATOMS: atom_id res chain seq x y z
N MET A 1 8.72 25.73 -0.14
CA MET A 1 8.36 24.51 -0.87
C MET A 1 7.83 23.47 0.09
N SER A 2 6.68 22.90 -0.23
CA SER A 2 6.14 21.84 0.58
C SER A 2 6.83 20.50 0.27
N VAL A 3 7.04 19.71 1.31
CA VAL A 3 7.62 18.38 1.18
C VAL A 3 6.46 17.43 0.79
N THR A 4 6.74 16.49 -0.11
CA THR A 4 5.77 15.44 -0.46
C THR A 4 5.55 14.57 0.77
N THR A 5 4.30 14.29 1.09
CA THR A 5 3.93 13.48 2.25
C THR A 5 3.33 12.15 1.81
N ALA A 6 3.61 11.11 2.55
CA ALA A 6 3.06 9.78 2.30
C ALA A 6 2.64 9.12 3.61
N MET A 7 1.55 8.37 3.56
CA MET A 7 1.12 7.56 4.67
C MET A 7 0.99 6.11 4.23
N ILE A 8 1.57 5.21 5.00
CA ILE A 8 1.50 3.77 4.75
C ILE A 8 0.66 3.14 5.85
N VAL A 9 -0.41 2.47 5.45
CA VAL A 9 -1.24 1.67 6.37
C VAL A 9 -1.04 0.21 6.01
N TYR A 10 -0.69 -0.61 6.96
CA TYR A 10 -0.37 -2.01 6.67
C TYR A 10 -0.98 -2.99 7.66
N ALA A 11 -1.19 -4.22 7.18
CA ALA A 11 -1.56 -5.37 7.98
C ALA A 11 -0.52 -6.47 7.73
N SER A 12 0.00 -7.07 8.79
CA SER A 12 1.02 -8.11 8.66
C SER A 12 0.82 -9.20 9.70
N LEU A 13 0.71 -10.44 9.25
CA LEU A 13 0.53 -11.60 10.13
C LEU A 13 1.86 -12.26 10.48
N THR A 14 2.70 -12.49 9.46
CA THR A 14 3.97 -13.22 9.61
C THR A 14 5.20 -12.33 9.57
N GLY A 15 5.00 -11.02 9.35
CA GLY A 15 6.09 -10.07 9.20
C GLY A 15 6.52 -9.83 7.75
N ASN A 16 6.02 -10.60 6.79
CA ASN A 16 6.40 -10.44 5.38
C ASN A 16 5.95 -9.10 4.81
N THR A 17 4.70 -8.71 5.04
CA THR A 17 4.18 -7.42 4.60
C THR A 17 4.88 -6.28 5.34
N GLU A 18 5.17 -6.47 6.63
CA GLU A 18 5.90 -5.47 7.41
C GLU A 18 7.30 -5.25 6.85
N GLU A 19 7.97 -6.32 6.42
CA GLU A 19 9.29 -6.22 5.79
C GLU A 19 9.22 -5.42 4.49
N CYS A 20 8.20 -5.68 3.66
CA CYS A 20 7.96 -4.88 2.44
C CYS A 20 7.71 -3.41 2.80
N THR A 21 6.95 -3.16 3.86
CA THR A 21 6.65 -1.81 4.33
C THR A 21 7.92 -1.06 4.71
N THR A 22 8.83 -1.71 5.43
CA THR A 22 10.10 -1.11 5.82
C THR A 22 10.94 -0.73 4.60
N ILE A 23 10.99 -1.59 3.59
CA ILE A 23 11.73 -1.32 2.35
C ILE A 23 11.17 -0.08 1.64
N ILE A 24 9.85 0.01 1.52
CA ILE A 24 9.18 1.14 0.86
C ILE A 24 9.39 2.42 1.67
N GLU A 25 9.26 2.35 2.99
CA GLU A 25 9.45 3.50 3.87
C GLU A 25 10.85 4.09 3.69
N GLU A 26 11.87 3.25 3.74
CA GLU A 26 13.25 3.70 3.55
C GLU A 26 13.47 4.31 2.16
N ALA A 27 12.90 3.68 1.12
CA ALA A 27 13.01 4.18 -0.24
C ALA A 27 12.38 5.56 -0.41
N LEU A 28 11.19 5.76 0.17
CA LEU A 28 10.50 7.05 0.12
C LEU A 28 11.28 8.11 0.89
N GLU A 29 11.80 7.78 2.06
CA GLU A 29 12.59 8.71 2.86
C GLU A 29 13.87 9.13 2.12
N ASN A 30 14.51 8.20 1.43
CA ASN A 30 15.69 8.49 0.63
C ASN A 30 15.39 9.42 -0.55
N LEU A 31 14.12 9.45 -0.99
CA LEU A 31 13.68 10.34 -2.07
C LEU A 31 13.15 11.68 -1.54
N GLY A 32 13.28 11.93 -0.25
CA GLY A 32 12.90 13.21 0.36
C GLY A 32 11.43 13.30 0.77
N VAL A 33 10.73 12.18 0.83
CA VAL A 33 9.32 12.13 1.23
C VAL A 33 9.22 12.05 2.76
N ASP A 34 8.27 12.77 3.32
CA ASP A 34 7.94 12.67 4.74
C ASP A 34 6.91 11.54 4.89
N VAL A 35 7.32 10.44 5.51
CA VAL A 35 6.53 9.20 5.58
C VAL A 35 6.01 8.95 6.98
N GLU A 36 4.72 8.64 7.08
CA GLU A 36 4.11 8.17 8.31
C GLU A 36 3.64 6.72 8.07
N THR A 37 4.09 5.79 8.90
CA THR A 37 3.75 4.37 8.79
C THR A 37 2.92 3.97 9.99
N VAL A 38 1.73 3.41 9.75
CA VAL A 38 0.76 3.09 10.80
C VAL A 38 0.18 1.70 10.59
N ASP A 39 0.09 0.94 11.69
CA ASP A 39 -0.62 -0.34 11.67
C ASP A 39 -2.11 -0.08 11.42
N CYS A 40 -2.75 -0.92 10.59
CA CYS A 40 -4.15 -0.73 10.20
C CYS A 40 -5.13 -0.69 11.39
N MET A 41 -4.76 -1.30 12.50
CA MET A 41 -5.59 -1.28 13.72
C MET A 41 -5.63 0.10 14.38
N GLN A 42 -4.70 0.97 14.03
CA GLN A 42 -4.57 2.32 14.61
C GLN A 42 -4.80 3.42 13.57
N ALA A 43 -5.03 3.06 12.32
CA ALA A 43 -5.20 4.01 11.23
C ALA A 43 -6.66 4.30 10.95
N GLU A 44 -6.92 5.51 10.47
CA GLU A 44 -8.24 5.90 9.99
C GLU A 44 -8.11 6.37 8.53
N PRO A 45 -9.04 6.00 7.64
CA PRO A 45 -8.97 6.40 6.23
C PRO A 45 -8.90 7.92 6.03
N GLU A 46 -9.52 8.70 6.91
CA GLU A 46 -9.51 10.16 6.87
C GLU A 46 -8.10 10.73 6.95
N ASP A 47 -7.17 10.00 7.55
CA ASP A 47 -5.77 10.45 7.65
C ASP A 47 -5.12 10.60 6.28
N PHE A 48 -5.61 9.88 5.27
CA PHE A 48 -5.11 10.01 3.89
C PHE A 48 -5.43 11.38 3.27
N LEU A 49 -6.46 12.06 3.76
CA LEU A 49 -6.88 13.35 3.19
C LEU A 49 -5.79 14.41 3.27
N ASP A 50 -4.88 14.30 4.22
CA ASP A 50 -3.78 15.23 4.43
C ASP A 50 -2.50 14.82 3.69
N MET A 51 -2.52 13.71 2.97
CA MET A 51 -1.34 13.13 2.33
C MET A 51 -1.36 13.29 0.82
N ASP A 52 -0.17 13.35 0.22
CA ASP A 52 -0.03 13.35 -1.25
C ASP A 52 -0.05 11.95 -1.82
N ILE A 53 0.54 11.00 -1.09
CA ILE A 53 0.65 9.60 -1.49
C ILE A 53 0.02 8.72 -0.42
N CYS A 54 -0.91 7.86 -0.84
CA CYS A 54 -1.62 6.95 0.05
C CYS A 54 -1.24 5.51 -0.29
N LEU A 55 -0.70 4.78 0.69
CA LEU A 55 -0.26 3.40 0.47
C LEU A 55 -0.96 2.45 1.43
N VAL A 56 -1.29 1.26 0.91
CA VAL A 56 -1.80 0.17 1.74
C VAL A 56 -1.01 -1.09 1.44
N GLY A 57 -0.49 -1.71 2.51
CA GLY A 57 0.15 -3.01 2.45
C GLY A 57 -0.71 -4.04 3.17
N THR A 58 -0.95 -5.18 2.55
CA THR A 58 -1.81 -6.21 3.12
C THR A 58 -1.31 -7.60 2.72
N TYR A 59 -1.83 -8.63 3.37
CA TYR A 59 -1.48 -10.01 3.03
C TYR A 59 -2.73 -10.77 2.61
N THR A 60 -2.52 -11.86 1.88
CA THR A 60 -3.57 -12.80 1.51
C THR A 60 -3.02 -14.21 1.67
N TYR A 61 -3.57 -14.95 2.62
CA TYR A 61 -3.22 -16.36 2.82
C TYR A 61 -4.51 -17.17 2.88
N GLY A 62 -4.51 -18.31 2.21
CA GLY A 62 -5.66 -19.21 2.19
C GLY A 62 -6.43 -19.14 0.87
N ASN A 63 -7.35 -20.09 0.70
CA ASN A 63 -8.08 -20.26 -0.56
C ASN A 63 -9.25 -19.30 -0.73
N ASP A 64 -9.73 -18.72 0.36
CA ASP A 64 -10.91 -17.85 0.33
C ASP A 64 -10.61 -16.44 -0.16
N ALA A 65 -9.34 -16.05 -0.12
CA ALA A 65 -8.89 -14.73 -0.53
C ALA A 65 -9.61 -13.58 0.16
N ASN A 66 -10.08 -13.81 1.38
CA ASN A 66 -10.71 -12.77 2.18
C ASN A 66 -9.66 -11.78 2.69
N LEU A 67 -10.07 -10.54 2.87
CA LEU A 67 -9.22 -9.55 3.51
C LEU A 67 -8.88 -10.01 4.93
N PRO A 68 -7.65 -9.71 5.42
CA PRO A 68 -7.33 -9.95 6.83
C PRO A 68 -8.36 -9.25 7.74
N ASP A 69 -8.81 -9.94 8.77
CA ASP A 69 -9.84 -9.42 9.68
C ASP A 69 -9.49 -8.04 10.24
N GLU A 70 -8.20 -7.81 10.53
CA GLU A 70 -7.74 -6.56 11.11
C GLU A 70 -7.84 -5.36 10.18
N ILE A 71 -7.99 -5.57 8.87
CA ILE A 71 -8.04 -4.46 7.89
C ILE A 71 -9.40 -4.31 7.21
N VAL A 72 -10.33 -5.23 7.46
CA VAL A 72 -11.66 -5.19 6.84
C VAL A 72 -12.38 -3.87 7.11
N ASP A 73 -12.40 -3.43 8.36
CA ASP A 73 -13.08 -2.18 8.73
C ASP A 73 -12.45 -0.98 8.01
N PHE A 74 -11.14 -0.95 7.93
CA PHE A 74 -10.42 0.12 7.20
C PHE A 74 -10.82 0.11 5.72
N TYR A 75 -10.90 -1.05 5.11
CA TYR A 75 -11.31 -1.21 3.71
C TYR A 75 -12.72 -0.68 3.47
N GLU A 76 -13.65 -1.01 4.36
CA GLU A 76 -15.05 -0.57 4.23
C GLU A 76 -15.19 0.94 4.45
N GLU A 77 -14.53 1.47 5.45
CA GLU A 77 -14.57 2.90 5.76
C GLU A 77 -13.91 3.74 4.66
N LEU A 78 -12.89 3.18 4.00
CA LEU A 78 -12.18 3.87 2.92
C LEU A 78 -13.14 4.25 1.78
N ALA A 79 -14.19 3.47 1.55
CA ALA A 79 -15.18 3.73 0.51
C ALA A 79 -15.95 5.04 0.72
N GLU A 80 -15.93 5.58 1.93
CA GLU A 80 -16.72 6.77 2.28
C GLU A 80 -15.96 8.08 2.13
N ILE A 81 -14.66 8.03 1.81
CA ILE A 81 -13.87 9.25 1.64
C ILE A 81 -13.55 9.49 0.16
N ASP A 82 -13.25 10.73 -0.16
CA ASP A 82 -12.92 11.16 -1.53
C ASP A 82 -11.42 11.47 -1.60
N LEU A 83 -10.69 10.69 -2.37
CA LEU A 83 -9.24 10.88 -2.56
C LEU A 83 -8.90 11.35 -3.97
N THR A 84 -9.85 12.05 -4.63
CA THR A 84 -9.62 12.61 -5.96
C THR A 84 -8.38 13.49 -5.97
N GLY A 85 -7.48 13.22 -6.92
CA GLY A 85 -6.24 13.98 -7.08
C GLY A 85 -5.07 13.47 -6.25
N LYS A 86 -5.29 12.51 -5.39
CA LYS A 86 -4.20 11.92 -4.60
C LYS A 86 -3.65 10.68 -5.31
N VAL A 87 -2.36 10.42 -5.10
CA VAL A 87 -1.68 9.26 -5.68
C VAL A 87 -1.77 8.09 -4.71
N PHE A 88 -2.00 6.90 -5.21
CA PHE A 88 -2.00 5.71 -4.35
C PHE A 88 -1.09 4.60 -4.89
N GLY A 89 -0.70 3.71 -4.00
CA GLY A 89 -0.01 2.48 -4.33
C GLY A 89 -0.43 1.38 -3.38
N THR A 90 -0.48 0.16 -3.88
CA THR A 90 -0.82 -1.02 -3.08
C THR A 90 0.25 -2.08 -3.25
N TYR A 91 0.51 -2.81 -2.19
CA TYR A 91 1.50 -3.89 -2.20
C TYR A 91 1.10 -4.93 -1.15
N GLY A 92 1.74 -6.07 -1.19
CA GLY A 92 1.46 -7.04 -0.18
C GLY A 92 2.18 -8.36 -0.38
N SER A 93 1.95 -9.25 0.56
CA SER A 93 2.51 -10.58 0.54
C SER A 93 1.42 -11.64 0.50
N GLY A 94 1.77 -12.81 0.00
CA GLY A 94 0.88 -13.94 -0.08
C GLY A 94 1.68 -15.20 -0.31
N ASP A 95 0.99 -16.26 -0.73
CA ASP A 95 1.62 -17.53 -1.04
C ASP A 95 1.06 -18.01 -2.37
N THR A 96 1.93 -18.22 -3.36
CA THR A 96 1.53 -18.68 -4.68
C THR A 96 0.96 -20.10 -4.67
N PHE A 97 1.08 -20.79 -3.54
CA PHE A 97 0.42 -22.08 -3.34
C PHE A 97 -1.10 -21.96 -3.44
N TYR A 98 -1.65 -20.79 -3.11
CA TYR A 98 -3.10 -20.54 -3.15
C TYR A 98 -3.50 -19.92 -4.50
N ASP A 99 -4.71 -20.28 -4.97
CA ASP A 99 -5.21 -19.84 -6.27
C ASP A 99 -5.35 -18.33 -6.42
N LYS A 100 -5.66 -17.63 -5.32
CA LYS A 100 -5.89 -16.19 -5.34
C LYS A 100 -4.75 -15.44 -4.67
N PHE A 101 -3.58 -15.54 -5.28
CA PHE A 101 -2.36 -14.93 -4.79
C PHE A 101 -2.52 -13.41 -4.65
N CYS A 102 -2.33 -12.90 -3.42
CA CYS A 102 -2.38 -11.45 -3.12
C CYS A 102 -3.68 -10.76 -3.56
N GLN A 103 -4.80 -11.47 -3.48
CA GLN A 103 -6.10 -10.91 -3.87
C GLN A 103 -6.45 -9.65 -3.07
N SER A 104 -6.07 -9.59 -1.78
CA SER A 104 -6.34 -8.41 -0.94
C SER A 104 -5.70 -7.14 -1.52
N VAL A 105 -4.55 -7.27 -2.15
CA VAL A 105 -3.86 -6.14 -2.81
C VAL A 105 -4.73 -5.61 -3.95
N ASP A 106 -5.30 -6.50 -4.75
CA ASP A 106 -6.17 -6.11 -5.87
C ASP A 106 -7.45 -5.45 -5.38
N ASP A 107 -8.00 -5.94 -4.27
CA ASP A 107 -9.20 -5.37 -3.68
C ASP A 107 -8.98 -3.92 -3.28
N PHE A 108 -7.85 -3.61 -2.66
CA PHE A 108 -7.51 -2.23 -2.30
C PHE A 108 -7.23 -1.37 -3.53
N THR A 109 -6.60 -1.93 -4.56
CA THR A 109 -6.36 -1.20 -5.81
C THR A 109 -7.68 -0.72 -6.41
N GLU A 110 -8.67 -1.59 -6.48
CA GLU A 110 -9.98 -1.23 -7.00
C GLU A 110 -10.68 -0.21 -6.11
N ARG A 111 -10.57 -0.37 -4.78
CA ARG A 111 -11.20 0.56 -3.84
C ARG A 111 -10.64 1.98 -4.00
N PHE A 112 -9.32 2.12 -4.13
CA PHE A 112 -8.72 3.43 -4.35
C PHE A 112 -9.21 4.07 -5.65
N LYS A 113 -9.34 3.28 -6.71
CA LYS A 113 -9.84 3.79 -7.99
C LYS A 113 -11.28 4.25 -7.88
N GLU A 114 -12.11 3.52 -7.13
CA GLU A 114 -13.52 3.88 -6.92
C GLU A 114 -13.69 5.23 -6.24
N ILE A 115 -12.75 5.61 -5.38
CA ILE A 115 -12.82 6.88 -4.64
C ILE A 115 -11.97 7.99 -5.26
N GLY A 116 -11.57 7.80 -6.51
CA GLY A 116 -10.97 8.87 -7.31
C GLY A 116 -9.46 9.01 -7.23
N ALA A 117 -8.78 8.15 -6.46
CA ALA A 117 -7.33 8.21 -6.36
C ALA A 117 -6.66 7.76 -7.65
N ILE A 118 -5.46 8.26 -7.90
CA ILE A 118 -4.70 8.00 -9.12
C ILE A 118 -3.62 6.96 -8.84
N GLU A 119 -3.64 5.87 -9.59
CA GLU A 119 -2.63 4.83 -9.43
C GLU A 119 -1.26 5.37 -9.85
N GLY A 120 -0.34 5.47 -8.89
CA GLY A 120 0.99 6.01 -9.15
C GLY A 120 1.99 4.97 -9.62
N ALA A 121 1.76 3.72 -9.26
CA ALA A 121 2.61 2.61 -9.64
C ALA A 121 1.78 1.33 -9.64
N GLU A 122 2.17 0.37 -10.47
CA GLU A 122 1.55 -0.94 -10.48
C GLU A 122 1.80 -1.63 -9.15
N SER A 123 0.80 -2.34 -8.62
CA SER A 123 0.91 -3.03 -7.34
C SER A 123 2.05 -4.05 -7.34
N VAL A 124 2.69 -4.21 -6.18
CA VAL A 124 3.77 -5.20 -5.99
C VAL A 124 3.23 -6.33 -5.12
N LYS A 125 3.36 -7.55 -5.63
CA LYS A 125 2.94 -8.76 -4.94
C LYS A 125 4.15 -9.64 -4.66
N VAL A 126 4.33 -9.99 -3.41
CA VAL A 126 5.50 -10.74 -2.95
C VAL A 126 5.07 -12.13 -2.47
N ASP A 127 5.73 -13.17 -2.96
CA ASP A 127 5.50 -14.54 -2.54
C ASP A 127 6.33 -14.81 -1.28
N LEU A 128 5.64 -14.95 -0.15
CA LEU A 128 6.24 -15.13 1.18
C LEU A 128 7.12 -13.92 1.55
N ASP A 129 8.38 -14.12 1.91
CA ASP A 129 9.24 -13.01 2.27
C ASP A 129 9.94 -12.41 1.04
N PRO A 130 10.24 -11.10 1.05
CA PRO A 130 10.83 -10.45 -0.13
C PRO A 130 12.27 -10.90 -0.38
N GLY A 131 12.54 -11.31 -1.63
CA GLY A 131 13.89 -11.62 -2.10
C GLY A 131 14.51 -10.43 -2.80
N GLU A 132 15.70 -10.63 -3.42
CA GLU A 132 16.42 -9.54 -4.08
C GLU A 132 15.62 -8.85 -5.18
N GLU A 133 14.92 -9.63 -6.01
CA GLU A 133 14.09 -9.07 -7.08
C GLU A 133 12.92 -8.26 -6.51
N ASP A 134 12.33 -8.77 -5.43
CA ASP A 134 11.22 -8.08 -4.76
C ASP A 134 11.68 -6.76 -4.16
N ILE A 135 12.87 -6.73 -3.57
CA ILE A 135 13.44 -5.50 -3.01
C ILE A 135 13.63 -4.46 -4.11
N GLU A 136 14.13 -4.87 -5.27
CA GLU A 136 14.28 -3.97 -6.40
C GLU A 136 12.93 -3.45 -6.88
N ASN A 137 11.93 -4.34 -6.97
CA ASN A 137 10.58 -3.97 -7.39
C ASN A 137 9.93 -2.99 -6.40
N LEU A 138 10.14 -3.18 -5.10
CA LEU A 138 9.60 -2.28 -4.08
C LEU A 138 10.27 -0.91 -4.13
N ASN A 139 11.58 -0.86 -4.38
CA ASN A 139 12.28 0.41 -4.55
C ASN A 139 11.80 1.16 -5.78
N ASN A 140 11.60 0.46 -6.90
CA ASN A 140 11.07 1.06 -8.13
C ASN A 140 9.62 1.53 -7.94
N PHE A 141 8.83 0.78 -7.19
CA PHE A 141 7.46 1.13 -6.82
C PHE A 141 7.43 2.49 -6.10
N ALA A 142 8.28 2.64 -5.09
CA ALA A 142 8.36 3.90 -4.35
C ALA A 142 8.78 5.06 -5.26
N LYS A 143 9.75 4.84 -6.13
CA LYS A 143 10.22 5.86 -7.06
C LYS A 143 9.12 6.32 -8.01
N LYS A 144 8.35 5.39 -8.55
CA LYS A 144 7.25 5.71 -9.46
C LYS A 144 6.15 6.52 -8.76
N LEU A 145 5.87 6.19 -7.50
CA LEU A 145 4.88 6.94 -6.72
C LEU A 145 5.29 8.40 -6.55
N VAL A 146 6.57 8.62 -6.23
CA VAL A 146 7.09 9.99 -6.07
C VAL A 146 7.06 10.74 -7.39
N GLU A 147 7.45 10.10 -8.50
CA GLU A 147 7.42 10.71 -9.83
C GLU A 147 6.01 11.10 -10.22
N LYS A 148 5.03 10.24 -9.95
CA LYS A 148 3.63 10.52 -10.27
C LYS A 148 3.09 11.70 -9.45
N ALA A 149 3.42 11.74 -8.16
CA ALA A 149 3.00 12.83 -7.29
C ALA A 149 3.58 14.16 -7.75
N ALA A 150 4.81 14.16 -8.27
CA ALA A 150 5.45 15.37 -8.78
C ALA A 150 4.80 15.90 -10.06
N ASP A 151 4.14 15.02 -10.82
CA ASP A 151 3.49 15.39 -12.09
C ASP A 151 2.09 16.01 -11.92
N LEU A 152 1.55 16.00 -10.70
CA LEU A 152 0.18 16.47 -10.44
C LEU A 152 0.09 17.93 -9.98
#